data_c048889e2e794448a6aeba64c3ab03d1
#
_entry.id   c048889e2e794448a6aeba64c3ab03d1
#
_cell.length_a   1.000
_cell.length_b   1.000
_cell.length_c   1.000
_cell.angle_alpha   90.00
_cell.angle_beta   90.00
_cell.angle_gamma   90.00
#
_symmetry.space_group_name_H-M   'P 1'
#
loop_
_entity.id
_entity.type
_entity.pdbx_description
1 polymer ?
#
loop_
_entity_poly.entity_id
_entity_poly.type
_entity_poly.pdbx_seq_one_letter_code
_entity_poly.pdbx_strand_id
1 'polypeptide(L)'
;MSDNFGQSSQFKTISHAYGFEDVGIVPGEITINPDQTDLSVYIGEYKLDIPVLASAMDAVMSPEYAILMSQMGGLGVLNLEGIYSRYEDYHEIIDRIVNSDATQATNLMQEIYAQPIREELIAVRIKQIKDQGAICAVSFTPQNAKRLAPVAVDAGADLVVIQATVTTARHLSKSNVGLNFDTLKEIVKVPLLVGNCASFGAAKELMNCGIDGLLVGVGPGAACTCLLYTSQSPRDATLS
;
A
#
# COMPACT_ATOMS: atom_id res chain seq x y z
N MET A 1 9.75 18.62 -57.45
CA MET A 1 8.67 18.41 -56.49
C MET A 1 8.81 16.98 -55.99
N SER A 2 9.44 16.79 -54.90
CA SER A 2 9.71 15.48 -54.29
C SER A 2 8.94 15.43 -53.00
N ASP A 3 7.89 14.64 -53.01
CA ASP A 3 7.04 14.40 -51.85
C ASP A 3 7.77 13.52 -50.84
N ASN A 4 8.17 14.15 -49.73
CA ASN A 4 8.64 13.46 -48.55
C ASN A 4 7.43 12.98 -47.72
N PHE A 5 6.87 11.82 -48.05
CA PHE A 5 6.01 11.05 -47.17
C PHE A 5 6.82 9.97 -46.45
N GLY A 6 7.63 10.40 -45.47
CA GLY A 6 8.37 9.52 -44.57
C GLY A 6 7.86 9.69 -43.13
N GLN A 7 6.56 9.57 -42.89
CA GLN A 7 6.08 9.32 -41.54
C GLN A 7 6.20 7.83 -41.27
N SER A 8 7.27 7.44 -40.58
CA SER A 8 7.36 6.14 -39.96
C SER A 8 6.23 6.08 -38.91
N SER A 9 5.16 5.36 -39.23
CA SER A 9 4.16 4.97 -38.25
C SER A 9 4.89 4.21 -37.14
N GLN A 10 5.12 4.87 -36.03
CA GLN A 10 5.67 4.21 -34.85
C GLN A 10 4.57 3.29 -34.31
N PHE A 11 4.51 2.07 -34.79
CA PHE A 11 3.73 1.03 -34.20
C PHE A 11 4.27 0.81 -32.79
N LYS A 12 3.43 1.01 -31.76
CA LYS A 12 3.78 0.64 -30.39
C LYS A 12 4.10 -0.87 -30.38
N THR A 13 5.29 -1.22 -29.95
CA THR A 13 5.62 -2.63 -29.72
C THR A 13 4.78 -3.10 -28.55
N ILE A 14 3.90 -4.06 -28.79
CA ILE A 14 3.14 -4.73 -27.75
C ILE A 14 4.04 -5.83 -27.21
N SER A 15 4.43 -5.72 -25.94
CA SER A 15 5.15 -6.79 -25.25
C SER A 15 4.15 -7.72 -24.55
N HIS A 16 4.49 -9.01 -24.52
CA HIS A 16 3.71 -9.98 -23.77
C HIS A 16 3.84 -9.72 -22.28
N ALA A 17 2.73 -9.71 -21.56
CA ALA A 17 2.69 -9.62 -20.10
C ALA A 17 2.25 -11.00 -19.56
N TYR A 18 3.00 -11.50 -18.57
CA TYR A 18 2.75 -12.79 -17.94
C TYR A 18 2.01 -12.59 -16.62
N GLY A 19 0.98 -13.39 -16.38
CA GLY A 19 0.37 -13.55 -15.07
C GLY A 19 1.17 -14.53 -14.19
N PHE A 20 0.81 -14.63 -12.92
CA PHE A 20 1.44 -15.61 -12.02
C PHE A 20 1.13 -17.05 -12.45
N GLU A 21 0.02 -17.29 -13.12
CA GLU A 21 -0.37 -18.56 -13.72
C GLU A 21 0.44 -18.96 -14.95
N ASP A 22 1.11 -18.00 -15.59
CA ASP A 22 1.90 -18.23 -16.80
C ASP A 22 3.36 -18.56 -16.49
N VAL A 23 3.80 -18.40 -15.25
CA VAL A 23 5.19 -18.54 -14.85
C VAL A 23 5.36 -19.50 -13.68
N GLY A 24 6.49 -20.20 -13.63
CA GLY A 24 6.86 -21.09 -12.54
C GLY A 24 8.29 -20.86 -12.09
N ILE A 25 8.57 -21.16 -10.83
CA ILE A 25 9.94 -21.16 -10.30
C ILE A 25 10.64 -22.43 -10.77
N VAL A 26 11.76 -22.27 -11.46
CA VAL A 26 12.60 -23.39 -11.91
C VAL A 26 13.66 -23.65 -10.84
N PRO A 27 13.88 -24.92 -10.43
CA PRO A 27 14.96 -25.27 -9.51
C PRO A 27 16.33 -24.86 -10.09
N GLY A 28 17.21 -24.37 -9.20
CA GLY A 28 18.59 -24.08 -9.57
C GLY A 28 19.44 -25.36 -9.71
N GLU A 29 20.70 -25.17 -10.10
CA GLU A 29 21.66 -26.28 -10.23
C GLU A 29 22.08 -26.87 -8.86
N ILE A 30 21.94 -26.10 -7.80
CA ILE A 30 22.29 -26.48 -6.43
C ILE A 30 21.02 -26.44 -5.59
N THR A 31 20.76 -27.53 -4.87
CA THR A 31 19.66 -27.62 -3.91
C THR A 31 20.21 -27.52 -2.49
N ILE A 32 19.47 -26.85 -1.62
CA ILE A 32 19.75 -26.78 -0.18
C ILE A 32 18.52 -27.27 0.60
N ASN A 33 18.74 -27.72 1.83
CA ASN A 33 17.60 -28.06 2.68
C ASN A 33 16.83 -26.82 3.12
N PRO A 34 15.51 -26.90 3.32
CA PRO A 34 14.70 -25.77 3.75
C PRO A 34 15.18 -25.11 5.05
N ASP A 35 15.69 -25.87 6.00
CA ASP A 35 16.25 -25.44 7.27
C ASP A 35 17.55 -24.62 7.15
N GLN A 36 18.19 -24.65 5.98
CA GLN A 36 19.39 -23.86 5.67
C GLN A 36 19.06 -22.53 4.98
N THR A 37 17.77 -22.24 4.74
CA THR A 37 17.33 -21.03 4.05
C THR A 37 17.10 -19.92 5.07
N ASP A 38 17.80 -18.80 4.94
CA ASP A 38 17.50 -17.57 5.68
C ASP A 38 16.41 -16.79 4.96
N LEU A 39 15.27 -16.63 5.61
CA LEU A 39 14.11 -15.87 5.11
C LEU A 39 14.07 -14.46 5.68
N SER A 40 15.00 -14.08 6.56
CA SER A 40 14.97 -12.79 7.20
C SER A 40 15.15 -11.64 6.20
N VAL A 41 14.45 -10.54 6.46
CA VAL A 41 14.53 -9.31 5.67
C VAL A 41 14.58 -8.10 6.60
N TYR A 42 15.24 -7.03 6.16
CA TYR A 42 15.30 -5.79 6.88
C TYR A 42 14.50 -4.71 6.17
N ILE A 43 13.72 -3.94 6.94
CA ILE A 43 13.06 -2.71 6.49
C ILE A 43 13.56 -1.61 7.39
N GLY A 44 14.47 -0.77 6.89
CA GLY A 44 15.24 0.13 7.74
C GLY A 44 16.04 -0.66 8.78
N GLU A 45 15.83 -0.36 10.06
CA GLU A 45 16.46 -1.08 11.18
C GLU A 45 15.68 -2.29 11.68
N TYR A 46 14.45 -2.49 11.20
CA TYR A 46 13.57 -3.56 11.67
C TYR A 46 13.81 -4.85 10.91
N LYS A 47 14.20 -5.88 11.65
CA LYS A 47 14.35 -7.24 11.13
C LYS A 47 13.02 -7.98 11.20
N LEU A 48 12.61 -8.58 10.08
CA LEU A 48 11.54 -9.55 10.02
C LEU A 48 12.14 -10.93 9.81
N ASP A 49 11.64 -11.95 10.52
CA ASP A 49 12.12 -13.32 10.37
C ASP A 49 11.58 -13.99 9.12
N ILE A 50 10.42 -13.53 8.64
CA ILE A 50 9.82 -13.96 7.37
C ILE A 50 9.46 -12.74 6.51
N PRO A 51 9.65 -12.80 5.17
CA PRO A 51 9.40 -11.65 4.28
C PRO A 51 7.90 -11.53 3.90
N VAL A 52 7.04 -11.48 4.93
CA VAL A 52 5.58 -11.41 4.74
C VAL A 52 5.03 -10.17 5.41
N LEU A 53 4.38 -9.32 4.61
CA LEU A 53 3.64 -8.17 5.08
C LEU A 53 2.15 -8.39 4.83
N ALA A 54 1.34 -8.26 5.89
CA ALA A 54 -0.11 -8.34 5.76
C ALA A 54 -0.67 -6.96 5.37
N SER A 55 -1.55 -6.96 4.38
CA SER A 55 -2.08 -5.75 3.75
C SER A 55 -2.89 -4.88 4.72
N ALA A 56 -2.80 -3.57 4.53
CA ALA A 56 -3.54 -2.56 5.28
C ALA A 56 -5.03 -2.50 4.85
N MET A 57 -5.75 -3.54 5.17
CA MET A 57 -7.19 -3.70 4.86
C MET A 57 -7.92 -4.08 6.14
N ASP A 58 -9.04 -3.42 6.45
CA ASP A 58 -9.78 -3.63 7.69
C ASP A 58 -10.29 -5.07 7.85
N ALA A 59 -10.55 -5.77 6.74
CA ALA A 59 -10.95 -7.17 6.76
C ALA A 59 -9.77 -8.16 6.96
N VAL A 60 -8.53 -7.67 6.91
CA VAL A 60 -7.30 -8.50 7.00
C VAL A 60 -6.53 -8.18 8.28
N MET A 61 -6.47 -6.90 8.65
CA MET A 61 -5.56 -6.42 9.68
C MET A 61 -6.27 -5.60 10.75
N SER A 62 -6.30 -6.14 11.96
CA SER A 62 -6.66 -5.43 13.19
C SER A 62 -5.41 -5.17 14.05
N PRO A 63 -5.49 -4.36 15.10
CA PRO A 63 -4.40 -4.22 16.06
C PRO A 63 -3.94 -5.57 16.64
N GLU A 64 -4.87 -6.49 16.95
CA GLU A 64 -4.55 -7.82 17.48
C GLU A 64 -3.81 -8.68 16.43
N TYR A 65 -4.27 -8.65 15.18
CA TYR A 65 -3.60 -9.37 14.10
C TYR A 65 -2.22 -8.79 13.77
N ALA A 66 -2.02 -7.46 13.90
CA ALA A 66 -0.70 -6.85 13.76
C ALA A 66 0.27 -7.36 14.83
N ILE A 67 -0.19 -7.51 16.08
CA ILE A 67 0.57 -8.12 17.18
C ILE A 67 0.92 -9.57 16.84
N LEU A 68 -0.07 -10.36 16.41
CA LEU A 68 0.13 -11.76 16.05
C LEU A 68 1.12 -11.93 14.89
N MET A 69 1.00 -11.11 13.85
CA MET A 69 1.94 -11.11 12.71
C MET A 69 3.37 -10.82 13.15
N SER A 70 3.56 -9.86 14.05
CA SER A 70 4.88 -9.56 14.62
C SER A 70 5.44 -10.73 15.42
N GLN A 71 4.61 -11.42 16.22
CA GLN A 71 5.00 -12.61 16.98
C GLN A 71 5.40 -13.79 16.06
N MET A 72 4.80 -13.86 14.87
CA MET A 72 5.12 -14.87 13.85
C MET A 72 6.34 -14.48 13.00
N GLY A 73 6.98 -13.35 13.27
CA GLY A 73 8.15 -12.86 12.55
C GLY A 73 7.86 -12.10 11.25
N GLY A 74 6.59 -11.85 10.94
CA GLY A 74 6.16 -11.01 9.83
C GLY A 74 5.78 -9.59 10.27
N LEU A 75 5.08 -8.85 9.42
CA LEU A 75 4.66 -7.48 9.69
C LEU A 75 3.20 -7.26 9.31
N GLY A 76 2.36 -6.81 10.26
CA GLY A 76 1.01 -6.36 10.01
C GLY A 76 0.98 -4.85 9.76
N VAL A 77 0.32 -4.40 8.69
CA VAL A 77 0.17 -2.99 8.37
C VAL A 77 -1.26 -2.53 8.67
N LEU A 78 -1.43 -1.68 9.67
CA LEU A 78 -2.74 -1.19 10.10
C LEU A 78 -3.22 -0.03 9.20
N ASN A 79 -4.46 -0.11 8.72
CA ASN A 79 -5.10 0.98 7.97
C ASN A 79 -5.58 2.09 8.91
N LEU A 80 -4.98 3.29 8.83
CA LEU A 80 -5.39 4.44 9.65
C LEU A 80 -6.61 5.22 9.10
N GLU A 81 -7.12 4.82 7.93
CA GLU A 81 -8.32 5.42 7.34
C GLU A 81 -9.53 4.49 7.44
N GLY A 82 -9.37 3.38 8.13
CA GLY A 82 -10.37 2.35 8.30
C GLY A 82 -11.24 2.48 9.55
N ILE A 83 -11.87 1.39 9.91
CA ILE A 83 -12.80 1.26 11.06
C ILE A 83 -12.09 1.56 12.38
N TYR A 84 -10.86 1.09 12.53
CA TYR A 84 -10.09 1.18 13.77
C TYR A 84 -9.77 2.61 14.22
N SER A 85 -9.75 3.55 13.29
CA SER A 85 -9.51 4.97 13.54
C SER A 85 -10.79 5.81 13.55
N ARG A 86 -11.95 5.18 13.35
CA ARG A 86 -13.25 5.88 13.34
C ARG A 86 -14.09 5.56 14.55
N TYR A 87 -13.96 4.35 15.07
CA TYR A 87 -14.78 3.84 16.17
C TYR A 87 -13.92 3.39 17.34
N GLU A 88 -14.36 3.73 18.53
CA GLU A 88 -13.73 3.28 19.77
C GLU A 88 -13.96 1.77 19.94
N ASP A 89 -15.21 1.35 19.86
CA ASP A 89 -15.60 -0.05 19.80
C ASP A 89 -15.76 -0.51 18.36
N TYR A 90 -14.64 -0.93 17.74
CA TYR A 90 -14.65 -1.46 16.39
C TYR A 90 -15.16 -2.90 16.30
N HIS A 91 -15.18 -3.63 17.41
CA HIS A 91 -15.73 -4.99 17.44
C HIS A 91 -17.23 -4.97 17.18
N GLU A 92 -17.98 -4.06 17.83
CA GLU A 92 -19.40 -3.88 17.56
C GLU A 92 -19.66 -3.55 16.08
N ILE A 93 -18.81 -2.70 15.48
CA ILE A 93 -18.95 -2.33 14.07
C ILE A 93 -18.68 -3.53 13.15
N ILE A 94 -17.65 -4.32 13.45
CA ILE A 94 -17.35 -5.54 12.69
C ILE A 94 -18.51 -6.53 12.80
N ASP A 95 -19.04 -6.75 13.98
CA ASP A 95 -20.19 -7.63 14.21
C ASP A 95 -21.42 -7.17 13.43
N ARG A 96 -21.69 -5.87 13.38
CA ARG A 96 -22.77 -5.30 12.55
C ARG A 96 -22.57 -5.61 11.06
N ILE A 97 -21.33 -5.52 10.54
CA ILE A 97 -21.01 -5.83 9.14
C ILE A 97 -21.20 -7.32 8.87
N VAL A 98 -20.64 -8.17 9.71
CA VAL A 98 -20.69 -9.65 9.54
C VAL A 98 -22.13 -10.16 9.58
N ASN A 99 -22.97 -9.60 10.44
CA ASN A 99 -24.37 -10.00 10.59
C ASN A 99 -25.33 -9.24 9.64
N SER A 100 -24.82 -8.36 8.77
CA SER A 100 -25.66 -7.62 7.83
C SER A 100 -26.13 -8.50 6.67
N ASP A 101 -27.33 -8.22 6.15
CA ASP A 101 -27.79 -8.83 4.92
C ASP A 101 -26.97 -8.31 3.71
N ALA A 102 -26.62 -9.21 2.78
CA ALA A 102 -25.82 -8.87 1.60
C ALA A 102 -26.40 -7.71 0.77
N THR A 103 -27.74 -7.57 0.75
CA THR A 103 -28.40 -6.47 0.04
C THR A 103 -28.24 -5.11 0.74
N GLN A 104 -28.02 -5.09 2.04
CA GLN A 104 -27.85 -3.90 2.86
C GLN A 104 -26.38 -3.59 3.15
N ALA A 105 -25.48 -4.55 2.95
CA ALA A 105 -24.07 -4.44 3.29
C ALA A 105 -23.39 -3.21 2.68
N THR A 106 -23.67 -2.89 1.41
CA THR A 106 -23.09 -1.73 0.74
C THR A 106 -23.48 -0.41 1.41
N ASN A 107 -24.75 -0.24 1.74
CA ASN A 107 -25.24 0.97 2.41
C ASN A 107 -24.65 1.09 3.82
N LEU A 108 -24.60 -0.01 4.56
CA LEU A 108 -24.00 -0.07 5.90
C LEU A 108 -22.50 0.30 5.83
N MET A 109 -21.76 -0.24 4.87
CA MET A 109 -20.34 0.12 4.68
C MET A 109 -20.18 1.60 4.36
N GLN A 110 -21.01 2.17 3.50
CA GLN A 110 -20.98 3.61 3.19
C GLN A 110 -21.25 4.46 4.44
N GLU A 111 -22.22 4.10 5.27
CA GLU A 111 -22.52 4.78 6.54
C GLU A 111 -21.32 4.72 7.48
N ILE A 112 -20.72 3.54 7.66
CA ILE A 112 -19.58 3.31 8.55
C ILE A 112 -18.38 4.15 8.11
N TYR A 113 -18.03 4.11 6.83
CA TYR A 113 -16.86 4.85 6.31
C TYR A 113 -17.10 6.35 6.08
N ALA A 114 -18.35 6.82 6.16
CA ALA A 114 -18.68 8.24 6.14
C ALA A 114 -18.31 8.96 7.46
N GLN A 115 -18.13 8.22 8.56
CA GLN A 115 -17.71 8.80 9.82
C GLN A 115 -16.28 9.37 9.71
N PRO A 116 -15.97 10.48 10.38
CA PRO A 116 -14.64 11.08 10.31
C PRO A 116 -13.58 10.20 10.99
N ILE A 117 -12.35 10.29 10.47
CA ILE A 117 -11.17 9.73 11.14
C ILE A 117 -10.91 10.53 12.42
N ARG A 118 -10.76 9.84 13.54
CA ARG A 118 -10.49 10.38 14.86
C ARG A 118 -9.02 10.18 15.20
N GLU A 119 -8.26 11.26 15.22
CA GLU A 119 -6.80 11.22 15.41
C GLU A 119 -6.40 10.68 16.77
N GLU A 120 -7.23 10.91 17.81
CA GLU A 120 -7.02 10.33 19.12
C GLU A 120 -7.06 8.79 19.11
N LEU A 121 -7.89 8.17 18.25
CA LEU A 121 -7.95 6.72 18.13
C LEU A 121 -6.70 6.16 17.42
N ILE A 122 -6.07 6.91 16.52
CA ILE A 122 -4.81 6.52 15.90
C ILE A 122 -3.77 6.25 16.98
N ALA A 123 -3.58 7.20 17.89
CA ALA A 123 -2.62 7.06 18.98
C ALA A 123 -2.95 5.86 19.89
N VAL A 124 -4.25 5.64 20.18
CA VAL A 124 -4.70 4.48 20.98
C VAL A 124 -4.34 3.15 20.30
N ARG A 125 -4.59 3.02 18.97
CA ARG A 125 -4.31 1.78 18.24
C ARG A 125 -2.80 1.52 18.08
N ILE A 126 -2.02 2.55 17.81
CA ILE A 126 -0.56 2.43 17.75
C ILE A 126 -0.02 1.98 19.10
N LYS A 127 -0.47 2.63 20.18
CA LYS A 127 -0.08 2.26 21.54
C LYS A 127 -0.46 0.82 21.88
N GLN A 128 -1.67 0.37 21.52
CA GLN A 128 -2.13 -1.01 21.71
C GLN A 128 -1.16 -2.04 21.12
N ILE A 129 -0.64 -1.76 19.91
CA ILE A 129 0.34 -2.62 19.23
C ILE A 129 1.71 -2.54 19.92
N LYS A 130 2.18 -1.32 20.22
CA LYS A 130 3.50 -1.07 20.82
C LYS A 130 3.62 -1.61 22.25
N ASP A 131 2.57 -1.53 23.07
CA ASP A 131 2.58 -2.03 24.43
C ASP A 131 2.78 -3.56 24.51
N GLN A 132 2.55 -4.27 23.39
CA GLN A 132 2.83 -5.70 23.27
C GLN A 132 4.23 -6.01 22.69
N GLY A 133 5.07 -4.99 22.52
CA GLY A 133 6.41 -5.13 21.97
C GLY A 133 6.45 -5.45 20.47
N ALA A 134 5.34 -5.30 19.76
CA ALA A 134 5.24 -5.55 18.33
C ALA A 134 5.72 -4.35 17.51
N ILE A 135 6.24 -4.63 16.30
CA ILE A 135 6.55 -3.60 15.30
C ILE A 135 5.22 -3.03 14.78
N CYS A 136 5.04 -1.73 14.90
CA CYS A 136 3.84 -1.04 14.47
C CYS A 136 4.04 -0.37 13.11
N ALA A 137 3.52 -0.99 12.05
CA ALA A 137 3.43 -0.40 10.73
C ALA A 137 2.00 0.11 10.48
N VAL A 138 1.89 1.30 9.89
CA VAL A 138 0.62 1.96 9.61
C VAL A 138 0.53 2.44 8.18
N SER A 139 -0.69 2.48 7.62
CA SER A 139 -0.92 2.91 6.25
C SER A 139 -2.01 3.97 6.16
N PHE A 140 -1.84 4.87 5.21
CA PHE A 140 -2.83 5.86 4.77
C PHE A 140 -2.60 6.25 3.32
N THR A 141 -3.60 6.91 2.73
CA THR A 141 -3.52 7.36 1.34
C THR A 141 -2.65 8.60 1.17
N PRO A 142 -2.13 8.87 -0.04
CA PRO A 142 -1.37 10.10 -0.33
C PRO A 142 -2.13 11.39 0.02
N GLN A 143 -3.46 11.37 -0.08
CA GLN A 143 -4.32 12.52 0.21
C GLN A 143 -4.29 12.92 1.69
N ASN A 144 -4.24 11.92 2.57
CA ASN A 144 -4.23 12.14 4.02
C ASN A 144 -2.82 12.15 4.63
N ALA A 145 -1.78 11.87 3.83
CA ALA A 145 -0.41 11.73 4.30
C ALA A 145 0.10 12.94 5.10
N LYS A 146 -0.14 14.15 4.59
CA LYS A 146 0.30 15.39 5.27
C LYS A 146 -0.33 15.56 6.65
N ARG A 147 -1.55 15.10 6.84
CA ARG A 147 -2.28 15.20 8.10
C ARG A 147 -1.97 14.05 9.04
N LEU A 148 -1.97 12.81 8.53
CA LEU A 148 -1.88 11.62 9.38
C LEU A 148 -0.45 11.18 9.69
N ALA A 149 0.53 11.52 8.83
CA ALA A 149 1.91 11.10 9.06
C ALA A 149 2.50 11.67 10.37
N PRO A 150 2.39 12.97 10.68
CA PRO A 150 2.85 13.48 11.97
C PRO A 150 2.19 12.79 13.15
N VAL A 151 0.85 12.63 13.10
CA VAL A 151 0.08 11.98 14.18
C VAL A 151 0.56 10.55 14.43
N ALA A 152 0.79 9.78 13.36
CA ALA A 152 1.24 8.41 13.47
C ALA A 152 2.68 8.31 14.03
N VAL A 153 3.59 9.15 13.56
CA VAL A 153 4.98 9.16 14.01
C VAL A 153 5.06 9.61 15.48
N ASP A 154 4.34 10.67 15.86
CA ASP A 154 4.30 11.17 17.24
C ASP A 154 3.67 10.15 18.19
N ALA A 155 2.74 9.32 17.71
CA ALA A 155 2.17 8.22 18.47
C ALA A 155 3.10 6.99 18.60
N GLY A 156 4.24 6.96 17.87
CA GLY A 156 5.26 5.93 17.97
C GLY A 156 5.15 4.82 16.91
N ALA A 157 4.56 5.08 15.75
CA ALA A 157 4.61 4.16 14.63
C ALA A 157 6.07 3.91 14.20
N ASP A 158 6.42 2.65 13.96
CA ASP A 158 7.78 2.24 13.55
C ASP A 158 7.99 2.34 12.03
N LEU A 159 6.93 2.13 11.25
CA LEU A 159 6.94 2.20 9.79
C LEU A 159 5.68 2.91 9.28
N VAL A 160 5.86 3.65 8.19
CA VAL A 160 4.76 4.30 7.48
C VAL A 160 4.66 3.76 6.06
N VAL A 161 3.44 3.42 5.64
CA VAL A 161 3.13 2.97 4.29
C VAL A 161 2.17 3.96 3.63
N ILE A 162 2.59 4.56 2.53
CA ILE A 162 1.73 5.41 1.70
C ILE A 162 1.23 4.57 0.54
N GLN A 163 -0.06 4.29 0.52
CA GLN A 163 -0.63 3.37 -0.45
C GLN A 163 -1.88 3.93 -1.14
N ALA A 164 -1.89 3.83 -2.47
CA ALA A 164 -3.07 4.01 -3.31
C ALA A 164 -3.08 2.94 -4.41
N THR A 165 -4.18 2.83 -5.16
CA THR A 165 -4.30 1.87 -6.27
C THR A 165 -3.14 2.00 -7.25
N VAL A 166 -2.81 3.24 -7.63
CA VAL A 166 -1.59 3.57 -8.37
C VAL A 166 -0.99 4.84 -7.78
N THR A 167 0.28 4.77 -7.42
CA THR A 167 1.03 5.90 -6.89
C THR A 167 2.19 6.24 -7.82
N THR A 168 2.39 7.54 -8.06
CA THR A 168 3.51 8.08 -8.83
C THR A 168 4.16 9.22 -8.05
N ALA A 169 5.44 9.45 -8.28
CA ALA A 169 6.17 10.54 -7.63
C ALA A 169 5.60 11.93 -8.00
N ARG A 170 5.01 12.04 -9.20
CA ARG A 170 4.38 13.25 -9.70
C ARG A 170 2.92 12.98 -10.01
N HIS A 171 2.03 13.55 -9.22
CA HIS A 171 0.60 13.50 -9.47
C HIS A 171 0.08 14.87 -9.91
N LEU A 172 -0.47 14.94 -11.12
CA LEU A 172 -1.08 16.15 -11.65
C LEU A 172 -2.59 16.11 -11.39
N SER A 173 -3.08 17.03 -10.58
CA SER A 173 -4.50 17.17 -10.27
C SER A 173 -4.93 18.63 -10.39
N LYS A 174 -6.16 18.85 -10.85
CA LYS A 174 -6.78 20.19 -10.89
C LYS A 174 -7.26 20.64 -9.51
N SER A 175 -7.54 19.71 -8.62
CA SER A 175 -8.20 19.96 -7.33
C SER A 175 -7.27 19.82 -6.12
N ASN A 176 -6.18 19.09 -6.23
CA ASN A 176 -5.29 18.84 -5.10
C ASN A 176 -3.82 19.02 -5.51
N VAL A 177 -3.04 19.63 -4.63
CA VAL A 177 -1.58 19.62 -4.72
C VAL A 177 -1.12 18.19 -4.42
N GLY A 178 -0.45 17.54 -5.37
CA GLY A 178 0.10 16.21 -5.20
C GLY A 178 1.01 16.12 -3.97
N LEU A 179 1.14 14.91 -3.42
CA LEU A 179 2.05 14.66 -2.32
C LEU A 179 3.49 14.84 -2.81
N ASN A 180 4.28 15.64 -2.09
CA ASN A 180 5.71 15.76 -2.30
C ASN A 180 6.41 14.82 -1.30
N PHE A 181 7.05 13.78 -1.81
CA PHE A 181 7.72 12.77 -0.98
C PHE A 181 8.97 13.31 -0.29
N ASP A 182 9.68 14.27 -0.89
CA ASP A 182 10.85 14.90 -0.27
C ASP A 182 10.42 15.64 1.01
N THR A 183 9.35 16.45 0.91
CA THR A 183 8.80 17.15 2.09
C THR A 183 8.25 16.17 3.13
N LEU A 184 7.65 15.05 2.68
CA LEU A 184 7.14 14.04 3.59
C LEU A 184 8.27 13.35 4.37
N LYS A 185 9.39 13.06 3.71
CA LYS A 185 10.59 12.46 4.33
C LYS A 185 11.22 13.39 5.39
N GLU A 186 11.03 14.70 5.29
CA GLU A 186 11.44 15.63 6.34
C GLU A 186 10.64 15.46 7.63
N ILE A 187 9.37 15.05 7.50
CA ILE A 187 8.44 14.82 8.63
C ILE A 187 8.55 13.39 9.13
N VAL A 188 8.50 12.41 8.22
CA VAL A 188 8.54 10.99 8.53
C VAL A 188 9.99 10.55 8.69
N LYS A 189 10.44 10.37 9.93
CA LYS A 189 11.81 9.93 10.27
C LYS A 189 11.94 8.42 10.44
N VAL A 190 10.84 7.70 10.33
CA VAL A 190 10.79 6.24 10.30
C VAL A 190 10.83 5.72 8.87
N PRO A 191 11.11 4.43 8.63
CA PRO A 191 11.09 3.84 7.30
C PRO A 191 9.75 4.10 6.58
N LEU A 192 9.84 4.55 5.33
CA LEU A 192 8.73 4.93 4.48
C LEU A 192 8.61 4.00 3.28
N LEU A 193 7.53 3.22 3.23
CA LEU A 193 7.18 2.40 2.08
C LEU A 193 6.11 3.13 1.26
N VAL A 194 6.23 3.05 -0.06
CA VAL A 194 5.31 3.74 -0.96
C VAL A 194 4.83 2.80 -2.07
N GLY A 195 3.57 2.85 -2.44
CA GLY A 195 3.00 2.13 -3.57
C GLY A 195 1.52 2.43 -3.78
N ASN A 196 0.89 1.78 -4.72
CA ASN A 196 1.43 0.72 -5.55
C ASN A 196 1.97 1.29 -6.87
N CYS A 197 3.06 0.79 -7.37
CA CYS A 197 3.55 1.16 -8.69
C CYS A 197 3.40 0.00 -9.69
N ALA A 198 3.12 0.35 -10.95
CA ALA A 198 2.84 -0.61 -12.01
C ALA A 198 3.79 -0.46 -13.22
N SER A 199 4.78 0.42 -13.14
CA SER A 199 5.73 0.62 -14.24
C SER A 199 7.14 0.90 -13.75
N PHE A 200 8.13 0.50 -14.54
CA PHE A 200 9.55 0.74 -14.25
C PHE A 200 9.85 2.25 -14.07
N GLY A 201 9.26 3.11 -14.90
CA GLY A 201 9.47 4.55 -14.80
C GLY A 201 8.95 5.13 -13.49
N ALA A 202 7.73 4.74 -13.07
CA ALA A 202 7.16 5.17 -11.79
C ALA A 202 7.98 4.64 -10.60
N ALA A 203 8.40 3.36 -10.67
CA ALA A 203 9.24 2.76 -9.65
C ALA A 203 10.56 3.54 -9.47
N LYS A 204 11.25 3.82 -10.57
CA LYS A 204 12.51 4.56 -10.55
C LYS A 204 12.35 5.99 -9.99
N GLU A 205 11.28 6.69 -10.37
CA GLU A 205 11.00 8.04 -9.84
C GLU A 205 10.71 8.01 -8.35
N LEU A 206 9.90 7.06 -7.87
CA LEU A 206 9.60 6.90 -6.44
C LEU A 206 10.85 6.56 -5.64
N MET A 207 11.68 5.64 -6.11
CA MET A 207 12.94 5.29 -5.44
C MET A 207 13.90 6.49 -5.34
N ASN A 208 13.91 7.37 -6.33
CA ASN A 208 14.73 8.60 -6.30
C ASN A 208 14.25 9.63 -5.26
N CYS A 209 13.02 9.49 -4.73
CA CYS A 209 12.51 10.33 -3.63
C CYS A 209 13.02 9.89 -2.25
N GLY A 210 13.96 8.95 -2.16
CA GLY A 210 14.57 8.50 -0.91
C GLY A 210 13.64 7.69 -0.01
N ILE A 211 12.68 6.97 -0.58
CA ILE A 211 11.83 6.02 0.14
C ILE A 211 12.63 4.76 0.52
N ASP A 212 12.21 4.07 1.57
CA ASP A 212 12.92 2.90 2.10
C ASP A 212 12.40 1.58 1.51
N GLY A 213 11.22 1.60 0.89
CA GLY A 213 10.65 0.44 0.21
C GLY A 213 9.55 0.81 -0.78
N LEU A 214 9.36 -0.06 -1.76
CA LEU A 214 8.41 0.15 -2.85
C LEU A 214 7.46 -1.05 -2.97
N LEU A 215 6.14 -0.77 -2.97
CA LEU A 215 5.13 -1.79 -3.24
C LEU A 215 4.89 -1.87 -4.75
N VAL A 216 5.29 -2.99 -5.35
CA VAL A 216 5.20 -3.23 -6.79
C VAL A 216 3.97 -4.08 -7.12
N GLY A 217 3.18 -3.62 -8.08
CA GLY A 217 1.97 -4.27 -8.54
C GLY A 217 0.71 -3.76 -7.86
N VAL A 218 -0.45 -4.05 -8.44
CA VAL A 218 -1.79 -3.65 -7.94
C VAL A 218 -2.58 -4.83 -7.40
N GLY A 219 -2.02 -6.03 -7.45
CA GLY A 219 -2.63 -7.29 -7.08
C GLY A 219 -2.93 -8.18 -8.30
N PRO A 220 -2.98 -9.51 -8.11
CA PRO A 220 -3.15 -10.49 -9.19
C PRO A 220 -4.61 -10.76 -9.55
N GLY A 221 -5.58 -10.25 -8.80
CA GLY A 221 -7.00 -10.53 -9.01
C GLY A 221 -7.57 -9.82 -10.23
N ALA A 222 -8.65 -10.35 -10.80
CA ALA A 222 -9.35 -9.76 -11.95
C ALA A 222 -9.82 -8.31 -11.69
N ALA A 223 -10.28 -8.01 -10.46
CA ALA A 223 -10.66 -6.65 -10.06
C ALA A 223 -9.46 -5.71 -10.05
N CYS A 224 -8.30 -6.16 -9.57
CA CYS A 224 -7.06 -5.37 -9.55
C CYS A 224 -6.57 -5.08 -10.96
N THR A 225 -6.63 -6.06 -11.86
CA THR A 225 -6.26 -5.92 -13.28
C THR A 225 -7.19 -4.93 -13.97
N CYS A 226 -8.50 -5.00 -13.71
CA CYS A 226 -9.47 -4.03 -14.23
C CYS A 226 -9.14 -2.59 -13.77
N LEU A 227 -8.81 -2.38 -12.51
CA LEU A 227 -8.41 -1.07 -11.98
C LEU A 227 -7.13 -0.55 -12.65
N LEU A 228 -6.18 -1.41 -12.97
CA LEU A 228 -4.96 -1.03 -13.68
C LEU A 228 -5.26 -0.50 -15.09
N TYR A 229 -6.21 -1.14 -15.80
CA TYR A 229 -6.61 -0.71 -17.15
C TYR A 229 -7.51 0.53 -17.14
N THR A 230 -8.31 0.72 -16.09
CA THR A 230 -9.24 1.83 -15.99
C THR A 230 -8.68 3.04 -15.27
N SER A 231 -7.56 2.91 -14.54
CA SER A 231 -6.89 4.05 -13.93
C SER A 231 -6.32 4.96 -15.04
N GLN A 232 -6.80 6.20 -15.09
CA GLN A 232 -6.34 7.17 -16.08
C GLN A 232 -4.86 7.48 -15.87
N SER A 233 -4.03 7.06 -16.83
CA SER A 233 -2.65 7.50 -16.91
C SER A 233 -2.58 8.91 -17.49
N PRO A 234 -1.65 9.78 -17.05
CA PRO A 234 -1.41 11.07 -17.70
C PRO A 234 -1.08 10.97 -19.20
N ARG A 235 -0.69 9.77 -19.69
CA ARG A 235 -0.47 9.52 -21.10
C ARG A 235 -1.77 9.36 -21.91
N ASP A 236 -2.87 8.99 -21.24
CA ASP A 236 -4.17 8.81 -21.91
C ASP A 236 -4.83 10.16 -22.19
N ALA A 237 -4.50 11.20 -21.42
CA ALA A 237 -5.00 12.57 -21.61
C ALA A 237 -4.38 13.28 -22.83
N THR A 238 -3.33 12.72 -23.46
CA THR A 238 -2.69 13.28 -24.65
C THR A 238 -3.13 12.61 -25.96
N LEU A 239 -4.06 11.66 -25.90
CA LEU A 239 -4.57 10.89 -27.04
C LEU A 239 -6.04 11.24 -27.38
N SER A 240 -6.63 12.26 -26.76
CA SER A 240 -7.96 12.79 -27.07
C SER A 240 -7.87 14.12 -27.79
#